data_014ebf03ce6d17d12427caea30a38230
#
_entry.id   014ebf03ce6d17d12427caea30a38230
#
_cell.length_a   1.000
_cell.length_b   1.000
_cell.length_c   1.000
_cell.angle_alpha   90.00
_cell.angle_beta   90.00
_cell.angle_gamma   90.00
#
_symmetry.space_group_name_H-M   'P 1'
#
loop_
_entity.id
_entity.type
_entity.pdbx_description
1 polymer ?
#
loop_
_entity_poly.entity_id
_entity_poly.type
_entity_poly.pdbx_seq_one_letter_code
_entity_poly.pdbx_strand_id
1 'polypeptide(L)'
;IKNNKEFNNVFYLPMDSKLHAKKWMNILKPDLVLWVKYEYWFYYLKEIKDREIPLLMISGIYRTNQIFFRWYGALYRNMLNCFSHFFVQNESSKEQLQTIIPTEKITVSGDTRCDRVINIAKEFKEVRGIKEFCGNSRVIVMGSTWEDDEVEWTHFVKHHPEIKFIIAPHEIDPENLSDVKREFEGSVFYSKWIEEGRSNTDDRQLTTNDRPNCIIIDNIGMLSRLYHYATITYVGGGFGDDGLHNILEAAVYGKPVIFGPEY
;
A
#
# COMPACT_ATOMS: atom_id res chain seq x y z
N ILE A 1 10.07 5.52 -7.14
CA ILE A 1 9.88 4.85 -8.45
C ILE A 1 11.08 5.12 -9.37
N LYS A 2 11.59 6.36 -9.49
CA LYS A 2 12.74 6.69 -10.37
C LYS A 2 14.01 5.87 -10.11
N ASN A 3 14.19 5.36 -8.91
CA ASN A 3 15.37 4.59 -8.49
C ASN A 3 15.12 3.06 -8.49
N ASN A 4 13.99 2.60 -8.99
CA ASN A 4 13.72 1.17 -9.07
C ASN A 4 14.48 0.56 -10.24
N LYS A 5 15.37 -0.40 -9.94
CA LYS A 5 16.21 -1.10 -10.93
C LYS A 5 15.42 -2.06 -11.85
N GLU A 6 14.16 -2.32 -11.52
CA GLU A 6 13.28 -3.21 -12.30
C GLU A 6 12.71 -2.53 -13.56
N PHE A 7 12.76 -1.19 -13.63
CA PHE A 7 12.26 -0.44 -14.78
C PHE A 7 13.39 0.30 -15.50
N ASN A 8 13.53 0.04 -16.79
CA ASN A 8 14.55 0.69 -17.61
C ASN A 8 14.28 2.19 -17.84
N ASN A 9 13.00 2.57 -17.94
CA ASN A 9 12.59 3.95 -18.22
C ASN A 9 11.38 4.36 -17.39
N VAL A 10 11.54 5.36 -16.52
CA VAL A 10 10.45 5.95 -15.73
C VAL A 10 10.39 7.45 -15.99
N PHE A 11 9.24 7.93 -16.45
CA PHE A 11 9.00 9.33 -16.78
C PHE A 11 7.73 9.83 -16.11
N TYR A 12 7.69 11.13 -15.82
CA TYR A 12 6.43 11.81 -15.50
C TYR A 12 5.67 12.10 -16.80
N LEU A 13 4.40 11.72 -16.84
CA LEU A 13 3.52 12.06 -17.93
C LEU A 13 3.25 13.57 -17.90
N PRO A 14 3.50 14.32 -18.99
CA PRO A 14 3.15 15.74 -19.06
C PRO A 14 1.64 15.97 -18.95
N MET A 15 1.24 17.16 -18.54
CA MET A 15 -0.17 17.58 -18.42
C MET A 15 -0.98 17.20 -19.66
N ASP A 16 -2.21 16.75 -19.47
CA ASP A 16 -3.11 16.30 -20.53
C ASP A 16 -3.49 17.42 -21.49
N SER A 17 -2.86 17.44 -22.64
CA SER A 17 -3.15 18.34 -23.73
C SER A 17 -2.89 17.68 -25.08
N LYS A 18 -3.59 18.15 -26.12
CA LYS A 18 -3.46 17.62 -27.48
C LYS A 18 -1.99 17.65 -27.98
N LEU A 19 -1.26 18.71 -27.66
CA LEU A 19 0.13 18.86 -28.09
C LEU A 19 1.05 17.86 -27.37
N HIS A 20 0.90 17.75 -26.06
CA HIS A 20 1.71 16.83 -25.25
C HIS A 20 1.41 15.38 -25.60
N ALA A 21 0.15 15.00 -25.72
CA ALA A 21 -0.23 13.63 -26.10
C ALA A 21 0.38 13.23 -27.44
N LYS A 22 0.23 14.09 -28.47
CA LYS A 22 0.82 13.84 -29.80
C LYS A 22 2.34 13.74 -29.76
N LYS A 23 3.02 14.68 -29.06
CA LYS A 23 4.48 14.68 -28.95
C LYS A 23 4.96 13.42 -28.22
N TRP A 24 4.31 13.05 -27.14
CA TRP A 24 4.66 11.90 -26.31
C TRP A 24 4.51 10.58 -27.07
N MET A 25 3.39 10.41 -27.77
CA MET A 25 3.17 9.22 -28.62
C MET A 25 4.16 9.14 -29.80
N ASN A 26 4.63 10.28 -30.31
CA ASN A 26 5.68 10.28 -31.35
C ASN A 26 7.05 9.83 -30.80
N ILE A 27 7.33 10.11 -29.54
CA ILE A 27 8.59 9.72 -28.87
C ILE A 27 8.54 8.25 -28.47
N LEU A 28 7.48 7.82 -27.79
CA LEU A 28 7.36 6.48 -27.21
C LEU A 28 7.06 5.41 -28.24
N LYS A 29 6.20 5.71 -29.25
CA LYS A 29 5.72 4.78 -30.28
C LYS A 29 5.35 3.40 -29.70
N PRO A 30 4.45 3.32 -28.69
CA PRO A 30 4.15 2.06 -28.07
C PRO A 30 3.34 1.15 -29.00
N ASP A 31 3.62 -0.16 -28.94
CA ASP A 31 2.82 -1.20 -29.61
C ASP A 31 1.61 -1.61 -28.76
N LEU A 32 1.65 -1.38 -27.47
CA LEU A 32 0.60 -1.68 -26.49
C LEU A 32 0.66 -0.69 -25.35
N VAL A 33 -0.51 -0.27 -24.85
CA VAL A 33 -0.61 0.57 -23.65
C VAL A 33 -1.41 -0.15 -22.57
N LEU A 34 -0.79 -0.28 -21.39
CA LEU A 34 -1.45 -0.77 -20.18
C LEU A 34 -1.80 0.44 -19.30
N TRP A 35 -3.09 0.65 -19.07
CA TRP A 35 -3.61 1.75 -18.28
C TRP A 35 -4.12 1.24 -16.94
N VAL A 36 -3.52 1.72 -15.84
CA VAL A 36 -3.80 1.18 -14.51
C VAL A 36 -4.75 2.08 -13.74
N LYS A 37 -5.91 1.54 -13.33
CA LYS A 37 -6.90 2.14 -12.42
C LYS A 37 -7.60 3.41 -12.92
N TYR A 38 -7.60 4.52 -12.13
CA TYR A 38 -8.66 5.52 -12.14
C TYR A 38 -8.37 6.78 -12.96
N GLU A 39 -7.21 6.94 -13.53
CA GLU A 39 -6.86 8.15 -14.24
C GLU A 39 -7.35 8.13 -15.68
N TYR A 40 -8.10 9.16 -16.10
CA TYR A 40 -8.64 9.27 -17.43
C TYR A 40 -8.16 10.56 -18.07
N TRP A 41 -7.15 10.48 -18.89
CA TRP A 41 -6.48 11.60 -19.56
C TRP A 41 -6.95 11.67 -21.00
N PHE A 42 -7.89 12.57 -21.26
CA PHE A 42 -8.68 12.61 -22.50
C PHE A 42 -7.84 12.63 -23.77
N TYR A 43 -6.85 13.55 -23.86
CA TYR A 43 -6.05 13.70 -25.07
C TYR A 43 -5.11 12.52 -25.29
N TYR A 44 -4.57 11.92 -24.26
CA TYR A 44 -3.76 10.72 -24.36
C TYR A 44 -4.58 9.53 -24.81
N LEU A 45 -5.74 9.29 -24.20
CA LEU A 45 -6.65 8.19 -24.58
C LEU A 45 -7.10 8.34 -26.04
N LYS A 46 -7.44 9.57 -26.45
CA LYS A 46 -7.85 9.85 -27.81
C LYS A 46 -6.71 9.64 -28.80
N GLU A 47 -5.51 10.12 -28.53
CA GLU A 47 -4.34 9.97 -29.43
C GLU A 47 -3.93 8.50 -29.59
N ILE A 48 -4.02 7.69 -28.52
CA ILE A 48 -3.77 6.25 -28.54
C ILE A 48 -4.80 5.57 -29.46
N LYS A 49 -6.08 5.89 -29.31
CA LYS A 49 -7.15 5.37 -30.13
C LYS A 49 -7.01 5.79 -31.61
N ASP A 50 -6.73 7.07 -31.88
CA ASP A 50 -6.58 7.60 -33.24
C ASP A 50 -5.40 6.94 -34.00
N ARG A 51 -4.45 6.35 -33.26
CA ARG A 51 -3.32 5.56 -33.81
C ARG A 51 -3.57 4.07 -33.83
N GLU A 52 -4.76 3.62 -33.45
CA GLU A 52 -5.13 2.21 -33.40
C GLU A 52 -4.22 1.36 -32.50
N ILE A 53 -3.58 1.98 -31.49
CA ILE A 53 -2.74 1.28 -30.53
C ILE A 53 -3.65 0.56 -29.53
N PRO A 54 -3.45 -0.78 -29.32
CA PRO A 54 -4.20 -1.51 -28.29
C PRO A 54 -4.03 -0.88 -26.92
N LEU A 55 -5.15 -0.56 -26.25
CA LEU A 55 -5.21 0.06 -24.94
C LEU A 55 -6.01 -0.81 -23.99
N LEU A 56 -5.36 -1.33 -22.96
CA LEU A 56 -5.96 -2.23 -21.98
C LEU A 56 -6.10 -1.52 -20.62
N MET A 57 -7.31 -1.55 -20.05
CA MET A 57 -7.54 -1.14 -18.67
C MET A 57 -7.16 -2.30 -17.75
N ILE A 58 -6.27 -2.05 -16.79
CA ILE A 58 -5.82 -3.04 -15.83
C ILE A 58 -6.31 -2.69 -14.43
N SER A 59 -6.88 -3.68 -13.73
CA SER A 59 -7.35 -3.56 -12.35
C SER A 59 -8.41 -2.44 -12.19
N GLY A 60 -9.30 -2.30 -13.18
CA GLY A 60 -10.39 -1.32 -13.15
C GLY A 60 -11.43 -1.63 -12.07
N ILE A 61 -11.92 -0.60 -11.38
CA ILE A 61 -13.07 -0.72 -10.48
C ILE A 61 -14.15 0.30 -10.88
N TYR A 62 -15.40 -0.18 -10.96
CA TYR A 62 -16.51 0.63 -11.42
C TYR A 62 -17.65 0.61 -10.41
N ARG A 63 -18.14 1.80 -10.02
CA ARG A 63 -19.18 1.99 -9.01
C ARG A 63 -20.31 2.84 -9.61
N THR A 64 -21.54 2.61 -9.15
CA THR A 64 -22.75 3.29 -9.64
C THR A 64 -22.71 4.82 -9.53
N ASN A 65 -21.99 5.34 -8.56
CA ASN A 65 -21.90 6.79 -8.32
C ASN A 65 -20.94 7.52 -9.25
N GLN A 66 -20.11 6.81 -10.03
CA GLN A 66 -19.13 7.41 -10.93
C GLN A 66 -19.79 8.12 -12.12
N ILE A 67 -19.11 9.16 -12.61
CA ILE A 67 -19.61 10.07 -13.67
C ILE A 67 -19.96 9.38 -14.99
N PHE A 68 -19.31 8.25 -15.30
CA PHE A 68 -19.57 7.46 -16.51
C PHE A 68 -21.04 7.01 -16.61
N PHE A 69 -21.67 6.72 -15.46
CA PHE A 69 -23.04 6.19 -15.36
C PHE A 69 -24.09 7.28 -15.17
N ARG A 70 -23.67 8.55 -15.12
CA ARG A 70 -24.59 9.70 -15.03
C ARG A 70 -25.09 10.09 -16.41
N TRP A 71 -26.32 10.66 -16.48
CA TRP A 71 -26.91 11.12 -17.74
C TRP A 71 -26.02 12.13 -18.50
N TYR A 72 -25.26 12.96 -17.79
CA TYR A 72 -24.33 13.96 -18.34
C TYR A 72 -22.91 13.41 -18.58
N GLY A 73 -22.66 12.13 -18.37
CA GLY A 73 -21.33 11.49 -18.47
C GLY A 73 -20.86 11.16 -19.89
N ALA A 74 -21.44 11.73 -20.95
CA ALA A 74 -21.13 11.37 -22.34
C ALA A 74 -19.64 11.48 -22.70
N LEU A 75 -18.98 12.58 -22.26
CA LEU A 75 -17.55 12.77 -22.49
C LEU A 75 -16.72 11.64 -21.89
N TYR A 76 -17.04 11.26 -20.67
CA TYR A 76 -16.32 10.21 -19.95
C TYR A 76 -16.58 8.81 -20.55
N ARG A 77 -17.80 8.55 -21.03
CA ARG A 77 -18.09 7.32 -21.80
C ARG A 77 -17.27 7.27 -23.09
N ASN A 78 -17.05 8.41 -23.75
CA ASN A 78 -16.18 8.46 -24.93
C ASN A 78 -14.71 8.11 -24.60
N MET A 79 -14.24 8.43 -23.39
CA MET A 79 -12.92 7.99 -22.92
C MET A 79 -12.86 6.48 -22.71
N LEU A 80 -13.91 5.89 -22.11
CA LEU A 80 -13.98 4.42 -21.97
C LEU A 80 -14.00 3.71 -23.32
N ASN A 81 -14.66 4.29 -24.33
CA ASN A 81 -14.65 3.75 -25.69
C ASN A 81 -13.27 3.80 -26.40
N CYS A 82 -12.26 4.40 -25.78
CA CYS A 82 -10.88 4.33 -26.29
C CYS A 82 -10.21 3.01 -25.94
N PHE A 83 -10.68 2.29 -24.95
CA PHE A 83 -10.09 1.02 -24.53
C PHE A 83 -10.49 -0.14 -25.43
N SER A 84 -9.52 -0.98 -25.75
CA SER A 84 -9.72 -2.23 -26.47
C SER A 84 -10.31 -3.30 -25.57
N HIS A 85 -9.88 -3.36 -24.29
CA HIS A 85 -10.34 -4.34 -23.33
C HIS A 85 -10.20 -3.81 -21.88
N PHE A 86 -11.03 -4.34 -20.99
CA PHE A 86 -11.08 -3.99 -19.56
C PHE A 86 -10.85 -5.24 -18.70
N PHE A 87 -9.78 -5.24 -17.93
CA PHE A 87 -9.58 -6.18 -16.85
C PHE A 87 -10.01 -5.54 -15.54
N VAL A 88 -11.17 -5.96 -15.02
CA VAL A 88 -11.79 -5.38 -13.82
C VAL A 88 -11.55 -6.23 -12.59
N GLN A 89 -11.66 -5.61 -11.40
CA GLN A 89 -11.31 -6.25 -10.14
C GLN A 89 -12.33 -7.30 -9.69
N ASN A 90 -13.63 -7.10 -9.94
CA ASN A 90 -14.69 -7.95 -9.42
C ASN A 90 -15.94 -7.97 -10.33
N GLU A 91 -16.85 -8.91 -10.07
CA GLU A 91 -18.08 -9.07 -10.82
C GLU A 91 -18.98 -7.83 -10.75
N SER A 92 -19.06 -7.15 -9.61
CA SER A 92 -19.86 -5.91 -9.46
C SER A 92 -19.36 -4.81 -10.42
N SER A 93 -18.05 -4.67 -10.60
CA SER A 93 -17.48 -3.74 -11.59
C SER A 93 -17.81 -4.14 -13.02
N LYS A 94 -17.83 -5.43 -13.33
CA LYS A 94 -18.26 -5.95 -14.64
C LYS A 94 -19.74 -5.68 -14.88
N GLU A 95 -20.61 -6.03 -13.95
CA GLU A 95 -22.04 -5.75 -14.02
C GLU A 95 -22.34 -4.27 -14.24
N GLN A 96 -21.60 -3.40 -13.55
CA GLN A 96 -21.76 -1.96 -13.70
C GLN A 96 -21.26 -1.49 -15.08
N LEU A 97 -20.07 -1.92 -15.50
CA LEU A 97 -19.45 -1.45 -16.74
C LEU A 97 -20.18 -1.97 -17.99
N GLN A 98 -20.75 -3.17 -17.97
CA GLN A 98 -21.48 -3.75 -19.10
C GLN A 98 -22.75 -2.99 -19.48
N THR A 99 -23.23 -2.06 -18.63
CA THR A 99 -24.33 -1.16 -18.96
C THR A 99 -24.00 -0.14 -20.05
N ILE A 100 -22.68 0.08 -20.30
CA ILE A 100 -22.19 1.10 -21.25
C ILE A 100 -21.07 0.58 -22.17
N ILE A 101 -20.49 -0.57 -21.89
CA ILE A 101 -19.43 -1.21 -22.68
C ILE A 101 -19.86 -2.64 -23.02
N PRO A 102 -19.61 -3.13 -24.25
CA PRO A 102 -19.92 -4.52 -24.63
C PRO A 102 -19.24 -5.54 -23.72
N THR A 103 -19.98 -6.55 -23.27
CA THR A 103 -19.54 -7.54 -22.28
C THR A 103 -18.31 -8.33 -22.73
N GLU A 104 -18.15 -8.57 -24.02
CA GLU A 104 -16.99 -9.26 -24.61
C GLU A 104 -15.67 -8.51 -24.43
N LYS A 105 -15.73 -7.21 -24.12
CA LYS A 105 -14.57 -6.38 -23.80
C LYS A 105 -14.23 -6.35 -22.32
N ILE A 106 -14.94 -7.09 -21.47
CA ILE A 106 -14.78 -7.02 -20.03
C ILE A 106 -14.45 -8.39 -19.46
N THR A 107 -13.32 -8.49 -18.78
CA THR A 107 -12.88 -9.70 -18.05
C THR A 107 -12.64 -9.39 -16.59
N VAL A 108 -13.16 -10.20 -15.69
CA VAL A 108 -12.82 -10.12 -14.26
C VAL A 108 -11.49 -10.82 -14.04
N SER A 109 -10.51 -10.08 -13.53
CA SER A 109 -9.13 -10.55 -13.32
C SER A 109 -8.59 -10.38 -11.90
N GLY A 110 -9.37 -9.76 -11.02
CA GLY A 110 -8.94 -9.47 -9.66
C GLY A 110 -8.17 -8.15 -9.51
N ASP A 111 -7.69 -7.91 -8.31
CA ASP A 111 -6.87 -6.74 -7.97
C ASP A 111 -5.39 -7.12 -8.00
N THR A 112 -4.61 -6.47 -8.85
CA THR A 112 -3.15 -6.70 -8.96
C THR A 112 -2.38 -6.44 -7.66
N ARG A 113 -2.97 -5.71 -6.71
CA ARG A 113 -2.38 -5.57 -5.36
C ARG A 113 -2.35 -6.90 -4.61
N CYS A 114 -3.37 -7.76 -4.82
CA CYS A 114 -3.41 -9.09 -4.20
C CYS A 114 -2.24 -9.97 -4.69
N ASP A 115 -1.95 -9.97 -5.98
CA ASP A 115 -0.82 -10.73 -6.53
C ASP A 115 0.51 -10.30 -5.92
N ARG A 116 0.69 -8.98 -5.76
CA ARG A 116 1.89 -8.41 -5.16
C ARG A 116 2.07 -8.87 -3.70
N VAL A 117 1.03 -8.75 -2.87
CA VAL A 117 1.15 -9.12 -1.45
C VAL A 117 1.30 -10.62 -1.27
N ILE A 118 0.65 -11.44 -2.11
CA ILE A 118 0.82 -12.90 -2.13
C ILE A 118 2.27 -13.27 -2.47
N ASN A 119 2.88 -12.62 -3.46
CA ASN A 119 4.27 -12.87 -3.81
C ASN A 119 5.24 -12.47 -2.70
N ILE A 120 5.03 -11.31 -2.05
CA ILE A 120 5.82 -10.88 -0.89
C ILE A 120 5.73 -11.90 0.24
N ALA A 121 4.53 -12.42 0.52
CA ALA A 121 4.33 -13.42 1.56
C ALA A 121 4.96 -14.79 1.22
N LYS A 122 4.91 -15.21 -0.06
CA LYS A 122 5.56 -16.44 -0.53
C LYS A 122 7.08 -16.38 -0.48
N GLU A 123 7.65 -15.22 -0.82
CA GLU A 123 9.08 -14.95 -0.81
C GLU A 123 9.55 -14.32 0.50
N PHE A 124 8.87 -14.65 1.60
CA PHE A 124 9.17 -14.08 2.91
C PHE A 124 10.67 -14.20 3.24
N LYS A 125 11.25 -13.06 3.58
CA LYS A 125 12.63 -12.96 4.09
C LYS A 125 12.58 -12.44 5.51
N GLU A 126 13.20 -13.18 6.41
CA GLU A 126 13.27 -12.83 7.82
C GLU A 126 13.82 -11.41 8.00
N VAL A 127 13.21 -10.67 8.93
CA VAL A 127 13.66 -9.35 9.31
C VAL A 127 14.60 -9.49 10.50
N ARG A 128 15.85 -9.07 10.31
CA ARG A 128 16.90 -9.23 11.30
C ARG A 128 16.50 -8.67 12.66
N GLY A 129 16.75 -9.41 13.74
CA GLY A 129 16.53 -8.98 15.13
C GLY A 129 15.07 -8.91 15.58
N ILE A 130 14.09 -9.05 14.67
CA ILE A 130 12.66 -8.99 15.03
C ILE A 130 12.23 -10.27 15.73
N LYS A 131 12.71 -11.42 15.30
CA LYS A 131 12.40 -12.68 15.96
C LYS A 131 12.92 -12.72 17.41
N GLU A 132 14.09 -12.19 17.62
CA GLU A 132 14.73 -12.05 18.95
C GLU A 132 13.96 -11.06 19.83
N PHE A 133 13.46 -9.97 19.23
CA PHE A 133 12.61 -9.01 19.93
C PHE A 133 11.27 -9.64 20.35
N CYS A 134 10.63 -10.34 19.44
CA CYS A 134 9.34 -10.98 19.68
C CYS A 134 9.41 -12.11 20.74
N GLY A 135 10.47 -12.89 20.72
CA GLY A 135 10.58 -14.08 21.56
C GLY A 135 9.37 -15.00 21.43
N ASN A 136 8.80 -15.40 22.57
CA ASN A 136 7.56 -16.20 22.65
C ASN A 136 6.32 -15.37 23.03
N SER A 137 6.43 -14.04 23.03
CA SER A 137 5.34 -13.15 23.41
C SER A 137 4.27 -13.05 22.32
N ARG A 138 3.07 -12.61 22.71
CA ARG A 138 2.08 -12.12 21.73
C ARG A 138 2.62 -10.84 21.13
N VAL A 139 2.42 -10.66 19.82
CA VAL A 139 2.95 -9.51 19.07
C VAL A 139 1.81 -8.78 18.39
N ILE A 140 1.75 -7.47 18.59
CA ILE A 140 0.89 -6.57 17.82
C ILE A 140 1.80 -5.77 16.90
N VAL A 141 1.54 -5.84 15.58
CA VAL A 141 2.24 -5.03 14.58
C VAL A 141 1.29 -3.93 14.12
N MET A 142 1.71 -2.70 14.33
CA MET A 142 0.97 -1.48 13.99
C MET A 142 1.69 -0.82 12.82
N GLY A 143 1.06 -0.84 11.65
CA GLY A 143 1.67 -0.34 10.43
C GLY A 143 1.00 0.89 9.86
N SER A 144 1.79 1.80 9.32
CA SER A 144 1.36 3.08 8.75
C SER A 144 0.53 3.90 9.73
N THR A 145 0.99 3.97 10.98
CA THR A 145 0.29 4.75 12.02
C THR A 145 0.48 6.25 11.80
N TRP A 146 -0.55 7.02 12.15
CA TRP A 146 -0.55 8.46 12.27
C TRP A 146 -0.71 8.84 13.74
N GLU A 147 -0.54 10.12 14.06
CA GLU A 147 -0.65 10.65 15.42
C GLU A 147 -1.96 10.23 16.11
N ASP A 148 -3.09 10.35 15.40
CA ASP A 148 -4.42 9.95 15.93
C ASP A 148 -4.48 8.46 16.28
N ASP A 149 -3.87 7.59 15.46
CA ASP A 149 -3.77 6.15 15.75
C ASP A 149 -2.90 5.91 17.00
N GLU A 150 -1.77 6.59 17.10
CA GLU A 150 -0.76 6.38 18.15
C GLU A 150 -1.27 6.78 19.53
N VAL A 151 -2.00 7.90 19.61
CA VAL A 151 -2.64 8.36 20.85
C VAL A 151 -3.59 7.29 21.42
N GLU A 152 -4.41 6.66 20.57
CA GLU A 152 -5.35 5.62 21.00
C GLU A 152 -4.63 4.37 21.54
N TRP A 153 -3.44 4.06 21.02
CA TRP A 153 -2.68 2.89 21.45
C TRP A 153 -1.76 3.11 22.64
N THR A 154 -1.38 4.35 22.95
CA THR A 154 -0.40 4.68 24.01
C THR A 154 -0.78 4.08 25.35
N HIS A 155 -2.04 4.23 25.76
CA HIS A 155 -2.52 3.69 27.03
C HIS A 155 -2.44 2.16 27.07
N PHE A 156 -2.82 1.50 25.98
CA PHE A 156 -2.81 0.03 25.89
C PHE A 156 -1.38 -0.52 25.93
N VAL A 157 -0.46 0.06 25.18
CA VAL A 157 0.95 -0.34 25.17
C VAL A 157 1.59 -0.23 26.54
N LYS A 158 1.31 0.85 27.26
CA LYS A 158 1.83 1.10 28.61
C LYS A 158 1.34 0.09 29.66
N HIS A 159 0.09 -0.40 29.53
CA HIS A 159 -0.53 -1.29 30.52
C HIS A 159 -0.39 -2.77 30.19
N HIS A 160 0.24 -3.13 29.05
CA HIS A 160 0.44 -4.50 28.61
C HIS A 160 1.91 -4.81 28.31
N PRO A 161 2.80 -4.78 29.34
CA PRO A 161 4.24 -5.03 29.16
C PRO A 161 4.54 -6.49 28.72
N GLU A 162 3.61 -7.42 28.88
CA GLU A 162 3.70 -8.82 28.45
C GLU A 162 3.49 -8.99 26.93
N ILE A 163 2.97 -7.98 26.26
CA ILE A 163 2.78 -7.96 24.79
C ILE A 163 3.94 -7.21 24.15
N LYS A 164 4.40 -7.69 23.00
CA LYS A 164 5.37 -6.97 22.17
C LYS A 164 4.66 -6.15 21.11
N PHE A 165 5.09 -4.90 20.95
CA PHE A 165 4.54 -3.96 19.99
C PHE A 165 5.60 -3.58 18.98
N ILE A 166 5.27 -3.69 17.69
CA ILE A 166 6.09 -3.22 16.58
C ILE A 166 5.32 -2.09 15.93
N ILE A 167 5.81 -0.86 16.05
CA ILE A 167 5.17 0.33 15.51
C ILE A 167 5.95 0.80 14.29
N ALA A 168 5.28 0.88 13.15
CA ALA A 168 5.85 1.41 11.92
C ALA A 168 5.06 2.66 11.49
N PRO A 169 5.50 3.86 11.89
CA PRO A 169 4.85 5.10 11.54
C PRO A 169 4.76 5.30 10.03
N HIS A 170 3.74 6.05 9.56
CA HIS A 170 3.61 6.40 8.16
C HIS A 170 4.74 7.32 7.70
N GLU A 171 5.10 8.29 8.51
CA GLU A 171 6.20 9.21 8.30
C GLU A 171 7.37 8.87 9.21
N ILE A 172 8.58 8.89 8.65
CA ILE A 172 9.82 8.52 9.36
C ILE A 172 10.84 9.66 9.36
N ASP A 173 10.39 10.89 9.18
CA ASP A 173 11.26 12.04 9.39
C ASP A 173 11.64 12.19 10.88
N PRO A 174 12.73 12.90 11.19
CA PRO A 174 13.26 12.99 12.56
C PRO A 174 12.30 13.62 13.57
N GLU A 175 11.44 14.55 13.13
CA GLU A 175 10.46 15.23 13.98
C GLU A 175 9.37 14.25 14.39
N ASN A 176 8.72 13.59 13.42
CA ASN A 176 7.70 12.59 13.70
C ASN A 176 8.23 11.42 14.55
N LEU A 177 9.41 10.87 14.22
CA LEU A 177 10.03 9.81 15.02
C LEU A 177 10.31 10.22 16.47
N SER A 178 10.64 11.50 16.70
CA SER A 178 10.83 12.03 18.06
C SER A 178 9.51 12.08 18.81
N ASP A 179 8.42 12.46 18.16
CA ASP A 179 7.09 12.52 18.74
C ASP A 179 6.56 11.12 19.08
N VAL A 180 6.62 10.18 18.13
CA VAL A 180 6.28 8.76 18.37
C VAL A 180 7.08 8.18 19.53
N LYS A 181 8.38 8.50 19.61
CA LYS A 181 9.25 8.05 20.71
C LYS A 181 8.83 8.61 22.06
N ARG A 182 8.32 9.82 22.10
CA ARG A 182 7.80 10.47 23.33
C ARG A 182 6.48 9.83 23.77
N GLU A 183 5.59 9.52 22.83
CA GLU A 183 4.31 8.87 23.11
C GLU A 183 4.51 7.44 23.67
N PHE A 184 5.44 6.69 23.11
CA PHE A 184 5.74 5.31 23.54
C PHE A 184 7.01 5.27 24.40
N GLU A 185 6.91 5.78 25.63
CA GLU A 185 8.00 5.73 26.61
C GLU A 185 8.53 4.31 26.81
N GLY A 186 9.86 4.16 26.92
CA GLY A 186 10.50 2.86 27.08
C GLY A 186 10.66 2.07 25.77
N SER A 187 10.13 2.56 24.64
CA SER A 187 10.36 1.94 23.33
C SER A 187 11.83 2.03 22.89
N VAL A 188 12.22 1.30 21.86
CA VAL A 188 13.54 1.37 21.22
C VAL A 188 13.38 1.56 19.72
N PHE A 189 14.26 2.32 19.07
CA PHE A 189 14.31 2.35 17.62
C PHE A 189 14.88 1.06 17.05
N TYR A 190 14.37 0.59 15.93
CA TYR A 190 14.85 -0.61 15.29
C TYR A 190 16.32 -0.53 14.92
N SER A 191 16.80 0.61 14.42
CA SER A 191 18.23 0.83 14.13
C SER A 191 19.12 0.59 15.35
N LYS A 192 18.74 1.16 16.50
CA LYS A 192 19.47 0.97 17.77
C LYS A 192 19.41 -0.47 18.26
N TRP A 193 18.24 -1.12 18.19
CA TRP A 193 18.09 -2.53 18.55
C TRP A 193 19.04 -3.43 17.78
N ILE A 194 19.24 -3.16 16.49
CA ILE A 194 20.15 -3.94 15.64
C ILE A 194 21.63 -3.63 15.95
N GLU A 195 21.96 -2.39 16.30
CA GLU A 195 23.32 -1.99 16.69
C GLU A 195 23.74 -2.60 18.02
N GLU A 196 22.86 -2.53 19.03
CA GLU A 196 23.10 -3.10 20.36
C GLU A 196 23.22 -4.63 20.32
N GLY A 197 22.40 -5.31 19.50
CA GLY A 197 22.53 -6.74 19.26
C GLY A 197 23.84 -7.18 18.60
N ARG A 198 24.57 -6.24 17.94
CA ARG A 198 25.92 -6.48 17.42
C ARG A 198 27.03 -6.37 18.48
N SER A 199 26.80 -5.52 19.50
CA SER A 199 27.80 -5.28 20.54
C SER A 199 27.72 -6.27 21.70
N ASN A 200 26.61 -6.96 21.89
CA ASN A 200 26.41 -7.94 22.96
C ASN A 200 26.77 -9.37 22.52
N THR A 201 27.99 -9.60 22.07
CA THR A 201 28.59 -10.95 22.05
C THR A 201 29.10 -11.38 23.42
N ASP A 202 29.01 -10.51 24.43
CA ASP A 202 29.33 -10.82 25.81
C ASP A 202 28.06 -11.11 26.62
N ASP A 203 28.10 -12.27 27.26
CA ASP A 203 27.16 -12.98 28.14
C ASP A 203 26.54 -12.15 29.29
N ARG A 204 25.98 -10.96 29.04
CA ARG A 204 25.09 -10.33 30.00
C ARG A 204 23.69 -10.84 29.75
N GLN A 205 23.28 -11.82 30.52
CA GLN A 205 21.89 -12.20 30.72
C GLN A 205 21.09 -10.97 31.18
N LEU A 206 20.56 -10.20 30.21
CA LEU A 206 19.48 -9.25 30.48
C LEU A 206 18.30 -10.06 30.97
N THR A 207 17.87 -9.80 32.21
CA THR A 207 16.65 -10.41 32.73
C THR A 207 15.47 -10.03 31.82
N THR A 208 14.49 -10.91 31.72
CA THR A 208 13.32 -10.72 30.83
C THR A 208 12.53 -9.43 31.10
N ASN A 209 12.74 -8.80 32.29
CA ASN A 209 12.09 -7.57 32.72
C ASN A 209 12.76 -6.28 32.19
N ASP A 210 13.98 -6.35 31.67
CA ASP A 210 14.73 -5.17 31.20
C ASP A 210 14.63 -4.94 29.69
N ARG A 211 13.94 -5.84 28.96
CA ARG A 211 13.79 -5.71 27.51
C ARG A 211 12.59 -4.83 27.15
N PRO A 212 12.73 -3.89 26.21
CA PRO A 212 11.60 -3.05 25.78
C PRO A 212 10.45 -3.93 25.25
N ASN A 213 9.23 -3.55 25.57
CA ASN A 213 8.04 -4.20 25.01
C ASN A 213 7.61 -3.57 23.67
N CYS A 214 8.18 -2.41 23.31
CA CYS A 214 7.84 -1.66 22.11
C CYS A 214 9.09 -1.35 21.27
N ILE A 215 9.01 -1.58 19.96
CA ILE A 215 10.03 -1.22 18.98
C ILE A 215 9.41 -0.31 17.90
N ILE A 216 10.06 0.81 17.61
CA ILE A 216 9.66 1.77 16.59
C ILE A 216 10.52 1.54 15.34
N ILE A 217 9.87 1.35 14.21
CA ILE A 217 10.55 1.13 12.92
C ILE A 217 10.91 2.48 12.31
N ASP A 218 12.17 2.77 12.25
CA ASP A 218 12.76 4.02 11.78
C ASP A 218 13.37 3.91 10.37
N ASN A 219 12.89 2.96 9.57
CA ASN A 219 13.31 2.77 8.18
C ASN A 219 12.17 2.31 7.27
N ILE A 220 12.36 2.42 5.95
CA ILE A 220 11.36 2.10 4.93
C ILE A 220 11.58 0.69 4.36
N GLY A 221 10.47 0.03 3.96
CA GLY A 221 10.48 -1.14 3.08
C GLY A 221 10.44 -2.49 3.77
N MET A 222 10.17 -2.54 5.09
CA MET A 222 10.04 -3.80 5.79
C MET A 222 8.64 -4.11 6.33
N LEU A 223 7.71 -3.13 6.36
CA LEU A 223 6.41 -3.25 7.00
C LEU A 223 5.63 -4.49 6.56
N SER A 224 5.54 -4.74 5.25
CA SER A 224 4.83 -5.90 4.71
C SER A 224 5.35 -7.24 5.27
N ARG A 225 6.65 -7.33 5.60
CA ARG A 225 7.25 -8.52 6.21
C ARG A 225 7.08 -8.57 7.72
N LEU A 226 6.94 -7.40 8.39
CA LEU A 226 6.72 -7.33 9.83
C LEU A 226 5.38 -7.95 10.24
N TYR A 227 4.34 -7.82 9.43
CA TYR A 227 3.04 -8.44 9.67
C TYR A 227 3.09 -9.97 9.80
N HIS A 228 4.13 -10.62 9.24
CA HIS A 228 4.36 -12.06 9.44
C HIS A 228 4.52 -12.45 10.91
N TYR A 229 5.17 -11.59 11.72
CA TYR A 229 5.45 -11.86 13.14
C TYR A 229 4.25 -11.61 14.06
N ALA A 230 3.21 -10.97 13.54
CA ALA A 230 2.07 -10.54 14.33
C ALA A 230 1.21 -11.70 14.82
N THR A 231 0.68 -11.57 16.04
CA THR A 231 -0.51 -12.28 16.51
C THR A 231 -1.77 -11.56 16.05
N ILE A 232 -1.73 -10.21 16.13
CA ILE A 232 -2.77 -9.30 15.67
C ILE A 232 -2.06 -8.17 14.92
N THR A 233 -2.67 -7.69 13.84
CA THR A 233 -2.17 -6.56 13.06
C THR A 233 -3.09 -5.36 13.22
N TYR A 234 -2.52 -4.17 13.26
CA TYR A 234 -3.23 -2.91 13.18
C TYR A 234 -2.75 -2.14 11.94
N VAL A 235 -3.69 -1.54 11.21
CA VAL A 235 -3.40 -0.71 10.02
C VAL A 235 -3.95 0.69 10.26
N GLY A 236 -3.06 1.68 10.25
CA GLY A 236 -3.38 3.07 10.53
C GLY A 236 -4.11 3.80 9.40
N GLY A 237 -4.47 5.06 9.68
CA GLY A 237 -5.17 5.97 8.79
C GLY A 237 -6.70 5.91 8.88
N GLY A 238 -7.26 5.10 9.79
CA GLY A 238 -8.70 4.99 9.96
C GLY A 238 -9.30 5.91 11.02
N PHE A 239 -8.58 6.88 11.56
CA PHE A 239 -9.09 7.91 12.47
C PHE A 239 -9.09 9.31 11.87
N GLY A 240 -8.28 9.55 10.83
CA GLY A 240 -8.18 10.85 10.15
C GLY A 240 -8.85 10.89 8.78
N ASP A 241 -8.73 12.04 8.12
CA ASP A 241 -9.29 12.28 6.77
C ASP A 241 -8.48 11.62 5.64
N ASP A 242 -7.27 11.09 5.93
CA ASP A 242 -6.35 10.51 4.94
C ASP A 242 -6.81 9.14 4.43
N GLY A 243 -7.72 8.49 5.16
CA GLY A 243 -8.30 7.20 4.83
C GLY A 243 -7.42 6.01 5.17
N LEU A 244 -8.06 4.84 5.30
CA LEU A 244 -7.43 3.58 5.69
C LEU A 244 -6.33 3.16 4.70
N HIS A 245 -5.16 2.84 5.22
CA HIS A 245 -4.05 2.30 4.44
C HIS A 245 -4.32 0.87 3.93
N ASN A 246 -3.37 0.33 3.16
CA ASN A 246 -3.54 -0.96 2.49
C ASN A 246 -3.57 -2.14 3.48
N ILE A 247 -4.76 -2.63 3.79
CA ILE A 247 -4.96 -3.79 4.68
C ILE A 247 -4.48 -5.13 4.09
N LEU A 248 -4.29 -5.22 2.77
CA LEU A 248 -3.93 -6.48 2.10
C LEU A 248 -2.55 -7.00 2.54
N GLU A 249 -1.62 -6.08 2.86
CA GLU A 249 -0.28 -6.45 3.34
C GLU A 249 -0.30 -7.14 4.72
N ALA A 250 -1.28 -6.80 5.55
CA ALA A 250 -1.51 -7.46 6.83
C ALA A 250 -2.34 -8.74 6.66
N ALA A 251 -3.43 -8.67 5.91
CA ALA A 251 -4.39 -9.75 5.73
C ALA A 251 -3.80 -11.01 5.05
N VAL A 252 -2.79 -10.85 4.17
CA VAL A 252 -2.18 -11.95 3.43
C VAL A 252 -1.58 -13.04 4.32
N TYR A 253 -1.22 -12.69 5.56
CA TYR A 253 -0.67 -13.63 6.55
C TYR A 253 -1.76 -14.37 7.35
N GLY A 254 -3.04 -14.15 7.06
CA GLY A 254 -4.15 -14.80 7.74
C GLY A 254 -4.29 -14.39 9.22
N LYS A 255 -3.79 -13.19 9.57
CA LYS A 255 -3.88 -12.64 10.93
C LYS A 255 -5.12 -11.76 11.07
N PRO A 256 -5.70 -11.61 12.27
CA PRO A 256 -6.70 -10.59 12.54
C PRO A 256 -6.15 -9.19 12.20
N VAL A 257 -6.95 -8.39 11.50
CA VAL A 257 -6.59 -7.00 11.13
C VAL A 257 -7.56 -6.06 11.83
N ILE A 258 -7.02 -5.13 12.61
CA ILE A 258 -7.75 -4.06 13.29
C ILE A 258 -7.41 -2.74 12.59
N PHE A 259 -8.35 -1.83 12.50
CA PHE A 259 -8.20 -0.48 11.96
C PHE A 259 -9.24 0.46 12.57
N GLY A 260 -9.09 1.75 12.38
CA GLY A 260 -10.03 2.76 12.86
C GLY A 260 -11.39 2.73 12.14
N PRO A 261 -12.33 3.57 12.56
CA PRO A 261 -13.74 3.53 12.10
C PRO A 261 -13.95 4.00 10.66
N GLU A 262 -13.02 4.80 10.12
CA GLU A 262 -13.10 5.35 8.76
C GLU A 262 -12.39 4.41 7.76
N TYR A 263 -13.17 3.82 6.79
CA TYR A 263 -12.65 2.83 5.82
C TYR A 263 -13.31 2.89 4.43
#